data_4f0a27a883fe086f5356ac4cf6416bd9
#
_entry.id   4f0a27a883fe086f5356ac4cf6416bd9
#
_cell.length_a   1.000
_cell.length_b   1.000
_cell.length_c   1.000
_cell.angle_alpha   90.00
_cell.angle_beta   90.00
_cell.angle_gamma   90.00
#
_symmetry.space_group_name_H-M   'P 1'
#
loop_
_entity.id
_entity.type
_entity.pdbx_description
1 polymer ?
#
loop_
_entity_poly.entity_id
_entity_poly.type
_entity_poly.pdbx_seq_one_letter_code
_entity_poly.pdbx_strand_id
1 'polypeptide(L)'
;MKEKDIRILLVDDHDLVLQGLKRIVECSLPEIKTVCTASSGREALLLIASQCFNLFLLDMELPDLSGLEIISRIREKDPQARIIVNTMHEEIW
;
A
#
# COMPACT_ATOMS: atom_id res chain seq x y z
N MET A 1 8.68 16.20 15.05
CA MET A 1 8.17 15.56 14.43
C MET A 1 8.78 15.11 13.32
N LYS A 2 8.73 14.17 12.90
CA LYS A 2 9.32 13.71 11.92
C LYS A 2 8.47 13.51 10.85
N GLU A 3 7.90 14.46 10.36
CA GLU A 3 7.08 14.31 9.30
C GLU A 3 7.82 13.80 8.14
N LYS A 4 9.08 13.66 8.21
CA LYS A 4 9.80 13.14 7.13
C LYS A 4 9.95 11.66 7.17
N ASP A 5 9.46 10.99 8.15
CA ASP A 5 9.60 9.55 8.22
C ASP A 5 8.40 8.92 7.54
N ILE A 6 8.42 8.87 6.24
CA ILE A 6 7.31 8.31 5.50
C ILE A 6 7.50 6.81 5.33
N ARG A 7 6.52 6.06 5.73
CA ARG A 7 6.56 4.60 5.64
C ARG A 7 5.41 4.16 4.76
N ILE A 8 5.72 3.50 3.67
CA ILE A 8 4.74 3.17 2.64
C ILE A 8 4.53 1.69 2.50
N LEU A 9 3.28 1.29 2.33
CA LEU A 9 2.96 -0.08 1.98
C LEU A 9 2.33 -0.07 0.59
N LEU A 10 2.89 -0.84 -0.33
CA LEU A 10 2.38 -1.00 -1.68
C LEU A 10 1.72 -2.37 -1.78
N VAL A 11 0.48 -2.42 -2.20
CA VAL A 11 -0.28 -3.67 -2.28
C VAL A 11 -0.79 -3.87 -3.69
N ASP A 12 -0.33 -4.94 -4.35
CA ASP A 12 -0.75 -5.24 -5.71
C ASP A 12 -0.34 -6.68 -5.97
N ASP A 13 -1.14 -7.44 -6.68
CA ASP A 13 -0.81 -8.84 -6.90
C ASP A 13 0.05 -9.04 -8.14
N HIS A 14 0.53 -7.97 -8.77
CA HIS A 14 1.40 -8.07 -9.93
C HIS A 14 2.83 -7.77 -9.50
N ASP A 15 3.65 -8.79 -9.35
CA ASP A 15 5.01 -8.62 -8.87
C ASP A 15 5.83 -7.61 -9.62
N LEU A 16 5.74 -7.58 -10.92
CA LEU A 16 6.54 -6.64 -11.68
C LEU A 16 6.12 -5.20 -11.39
N VAL A 17 4.83 -4.98 -11.22
CA VAL A 17 4.31 -3.66 -10.90
C VAL A 17 4.82 -3.26 -9.52
N LEU A 18 4.77 -4.16 -8.55
CA LEU A 18 5.23 -3.87 -7.20
C LEU A 18 6.70 -3.51 -7.19
N GLN A 19 7.52 -4.29 -7.89
CA GLN A 19 8.94 -4.03 -7.90
C GLN A 19 9.26 -2.71 -8.58
N GLY A 20 8.56 -2.40 -9.65
CA GLY A 20 8.76 -1.14 -10.34
C GLY A 20 8.35 0.05 -9.49
N LEU A 21 7.20 -0.05 -8.83
CA LEU A 21 6.73 1.03 -7.97
C LEU A 21 7.68 1.22 -6.79
N LYS A 22 8.14 0.14 -6.20
CA LYS A 22 9.03 0.23 -5.06
C LYS A 22 10.30 0.97 -5.46
N ARG A 23 10.86 0.61 -6.62
CA ARG A 23 12.05 1.26 -7.06
C ARG A 23 11.85 2.72 -7.34
N ILE A 24 10.76 3.08 -7.99
CA ILE A 24 10.46 4.47 -8.29
C ILE A 24 10.31 5.27 -7.00
N VAL A 25 9.59 4.73 -6.07
CA VAL A 25 9.31 5.41 -4.81
C VAL A 25 10.62 5.59 -4.02
N GLU A 26 11.41 4.54 -3.94
CA GLU A 26 12.66 4.63 -3.17
C GLU A 26 13.63 5.62 -3.76
N CYS A 27 13.60 5.79 -5.07
CA CYS A 27 14.53 6.69 -5.71
C CYS A 27 14.02 8.11 -5.82
N SER A 28 12.76 8.34 -5.58
CA SER A 28 12.17 9.65 -5.82
C SER A 28 12.21 10.60 -4.66
N LEU A 29 12.03 10.10 -3.47
CA LEU A 29 11.90 10.95 -2.30
C LEU A 29 12.81 10.53 -1.18
N PRO A 30 13.70 11.38 -0.76
CA PRO A 30 14.61 11.02 0.33
C PRO A 30 13.92 10.90 1.68
N GLU A 31 12.70 11.43 1.81
CA GLU A 31 12.00 11.36 3.06
C GLU A 31 11.42 9.98 3.33
N ILE A 32 11.41 9.11 2.32
CA ILE A 32 10.80 7.81 2.52
C ILE A 32 11.73 6.93 3.29
N LYS A 33 11.26 6.49 4.46
CA LYS A 33 12.05 5.69 5.32
C LYS A 33 11.93 4.23 5.02
N THR A 34 10.77 3.79 4.69
CA THR A 34 10.52 2.37 4.48
C THR A 34 9.50 2.17 3.39
N VAL A 35 9.78 1.22 2.50
CA VAL A 35 8.79 0.84 1.49
C VAL A 35 8.66 -0.66 1.59
N CYS A 36 7.48 -1.14 1.94
CA CYS A 36 7.19 -2.55 1.98
C CYS A 36 6.21 -2.89 0.88
N THR A 37 6.20 -4.13 0.44
CA THR A 37 5.28 -4.57 -0.59
C THR A 37 4.51 -5.79 -0.10
N ALA A 38 3.30 -5.92 -0.56
CA ALA A 38 2.46 -7.08 -0.30
C ALA A 38 1.82 -7.49 -1.60
N SER A 39 1.88 -8.77 -1.93
CA SER A 39 1.33 -9.24 -3.19
C SER A 39 -0.01 -9.91 -3.00
N SER A 40 -0.58 -9.88 -1.83
CA SER A 40 -1.92 -10.41 -1.58
C SER A 40 -2.54 -9.64 -0.45
N GLY A 41 -3.83 -9.79 -0.29
CA GLY A 41 -4.54 -9.14 0.80
C GLY A 41 -4.12 -9.69 2.15
N ARG A 42 -3.87 -11.00 2.23
CA ARG A 42 -3.46 -11.59 3.49
C ARG A 42 -2.10 -11.07 3.89
N GLU A 43 -1.18 -10.97 2.98
CA GLU A 43 0.13 -10.44 3.28
C GLU A 43 0.03 -8.98 3.73
N ALA A 44 -0.84 -8.22 3.08
CA ALA A 44 -1.05 -6.83 3.45
C ALA A 44 -1.57 -6.73 4.88
N LEU A 45 -2.54 -7.57 5.24
CA LEU A 45 -3.11 -7.51 6.59
C LEU A 45 -2.06 -7.89 7.65
N LEU A 46 -1.19 -8.83 7.35
CA LEU A 46 -0.15 -9.19 8.29
C LEU A 46 0.83 -8.03 8.50
N LEU A 47 1.18 -7.35 7.44
CA LEU A 47 2.08 -6.21 7.56
C LEU A 47 1.41 -5.04 8.29
N ILE A 48 0.13 -4.80 8.01
CA ILE A 48 -0.61 -3.75 8.68
C ILE A 48 -0.69 -4.03 10.18
N ALA A 49 -0.84 -5.28 10.54
CA ALA A 49 -0.94 -5.64 11.95
C ALA A 49 0.41 -5.52 12.68
N SER A 50 1.50 -5.76 11.97
CA SER A 50 2.80 -5.80 12.63
C SER A 50 3.64 -4.55 12.51
N GLN A 51 3.31 -3.66 11.63
CA GLN A 51 4.08 -2.45 11.42
C GLN A 51 3.18 -1.25 11.24
N CYS A 52 3.74 -0.08 11.33
CA CYS A 52 2.99 1.14 11.11
C CYS A 52 3.38 1.76 9.79
N PHE A 53 2.41 2.14 9.01
CA PHE A 53 2.61 2.83 7.75
C PHE A 53 1.75 4.07 7.76
N ASN A 54 2.17 5.11 7.08
CA ASN A 54 1.35 6.32 7.00
C ASN A 54 0.87 6.58 5.58
N LEU A 55 1.31 5.80 4.61
CA LEU A 55 0.83 5.96 3.24
C LEU A 55 0.65 4.57 2.63
N PHE A 56 -0.47 4.35 2.00
CA PHE A 56 -0.78 3.06 1.39
C PHE A 56 -1.16 3.27 -0.07
N LEU A 57 -0.60 2.46 -0.96
CA LEU A 57 -1.03 2.44 -2.34
C LEU A 57 -1.66 1.06 -2.53
N LEU A 58 -2.93 1.01 -2.80
CA LEU A 58 -3.70 -0.20 -2.70
C LEU A 58 -4.43 -0.54 -3.99
N ASP A 59 -4.20 -1.74 -4.49
CA ASP A 59 -4.95 -2.26 -5.61
C ASP A 59 -6.23 -2.85 -5.06
N MET A 60 -7.36 -2.43 -5.58
CA MET A 60 -8.65 -2.88 -5.08
C MET A 60 -9.02 -4.26 -5.56
N GLU A 61 -8.34 -4.78 -6.56
CA GLU A 61 -8.68 -6.09 -7.08
C GLU A 61 -7.67 -7.13 -6.76
N LEU A 62 -7.66 -7.57 -5.56
CA LEU A 62 -6.78 -8.64 -5.15
C LEU A 62 -7.55 -9.95 -5.19
N PRO A 63 -6.88 -11.04 -5.46
CA PRO A 63 -7.59 -12.31 -5.62
C PRO A 63 -8.16 -12.89 -4.33
N ASP A 64 -7.61 -12.54 -3.21
CA ASP A 64 -8.02 -13.18 -1.95
C ASP A 64 -8.88 -12.32 -1.04
N LEU A 65 -8.78 -11.00 -1.13
CA LEU A 65 -9.54 -10.13 -0.27
C LEU A 65 -9.96 -8.90 -1.02
N SER A 66 -11.04 -8.30 -0.61
CA SER A 66 -11.49 -7.05 -1.18
C SER A 66 -10.63 -5.92 -0.68
N GLY A 67 -10.34 -4.96 -1.53
CA GLY A 67 -9.63 -3.77 -1.10
C GLY A 67 -10.36 -3.00 -0.02
N LEU A 68 -11.71 -3.07 -0.02
CA LEU A 68 -12.47 -2.39 1.01
C LEU A 68 -12.20 -2.99 2.38
N GLU A 69 -11.97 -4.29 2.44
CA GLU A 69 -11.66 -4.92 3.70
C GLU A 69 -10.33 -4.45 4.24
N ILE A 70 -9.36 -4.27 3.36
CA ILE A 70 -8.05 -3.79 3.75
C ILE A 70 -8.16 -2.35 4.24
N ILE A 71 -8.92 -1.51 3.53
CA ILE A 71 -9.13 -0.13 3.93
C ILE A 71 -9.75 -0.07 5.32
N SER A 72 -10.70 -0.93 5.59
CA SER A 72 -11.36 -0.97 6.87
C SER A 72 -10.35 -1.24 7.99
N ARG A 73 -9.44 -2.18 7.78
CA ARG A 73 -8.45 -2.49 8.78
C ARG A 73 -7.46 -1.36 8.96
N ILE A 74 -7.08 -0.69 7.89
CA ILE A 74 -6.20 0.46 8.00
C ILE A 74 -6.86 1.55 8.82
N ARG A 75 -8.14 1.81 8.55
CA ARG A 75 -8.84 2.89 9.25
C ARG A 75 -9.07 2.58 10.72
N GLU A 76 -9.21 1.31 11.06
CA GLU A 76 -9.34 0.94 12.46
C GLU A 76 -8.05 1.25 13.21
N LYS A 77 -6.92 1.01 12.56
CA LYS A 77 -5.66 1.19 13.23
C LYS A 77 -5.20 2.64 13.19
N ASP A 78 -5.44 3.32 12.10
CA ASP A 78 -4.98 4.70 11.96
C ASP A 78 -5.95 5.49 11.08
N PRO A 79 -6.85 6.24 11.69
CA PRO A 79 -7.81 7.02 10.91
C PRO A 79 -7.17 8.13 10.07
N GLN A 80 -5.90 8.47 10.36
CA GLN A 80 -5.25 9.53 9.63
C GLN A 80 -4.38 9.03 8.49
N ALA A 81 -4.28 7.75 8.29
CA ALA A 81 -3.43 7.21 7.23
C ALA A 81 -3.93 7.65 5.87
N ARG A 82 -3.01 7.88 4.96
CA ARG A 82 -3.37 8.28 3.62
C ARG A 82 -3.41 7.06 2.74
N ILE A 83 -4.47 6.90 1.98
CA ILE A 83 -4.68 5.73 1.14
C ILE A 83 -4.93 6.18 -0.27
N ILE A 84 -4.11 5.70 -1.20
CA ILE A 84 -4.31 5.96 -2.61
C ILE A 84 -4.76 4.64 -3.23
N VAL A 85 -5.89 4.67 -3.88
CA VAL A 85 -6.47 3.47 -4.46
C VAL A 85 -6.16 3.43 -5.94
N ASN A 86 -5.66 2.28 -6.39
CA ASN A 86 -5.33 2.09 -7.77
C ASN A 86 -6.30 1.09 -8.37
N THR A 87 -7.15 1.51 -9.28
CA THR A 87 -8.07 0.60 -9.87
C THR A 87 -7.77 0.54 -11.31
N MET A 88 -6.89 -0.22 -11.70
CA MET A 88 -6.51 -0.31 -13.00
C MET A 88 -7.46 -0.94 -13.88
N HIS A 89 -8.59 -1.04 -13.78
CA HIS A 89 -9.44 -1.63 -14.50
C HIS A 89 -9.78 -1.05 -15.61
N GLU A 90 -9.70 -1.02 -16.37
CA GLU A 90 -9.93 -0.46 -17.39
C GLU A 90 -11.02 -0.55 -18.05
N GLU A 91 -11.72 -0.41 -18.16
CA GLU A 91 -12.72 -0.47 -18.65
C GLU A 91 -12.86 0.51 -19.43
N ILE A 92 -12.54 0.68 -20.32
CA ILE A 92 -12.54 1.61 -21.00
C ILE A 92 -13.30 1.62 -21.98
N TRP A 93 -13.66 2.10 -22.50
CA TRP A 93 -14.37 2.15 -23.46
C TRP A 93 -14.26 3.29 -24.08
#